data_d264c5e4a692cf5d47e31c80f9ce269e
#
_entry.id   d264c5e4a692cf5d47e31c80f9ce269e
#
_cell.length_a   1.000
_cell.length_b   1.000
_cell.length_c   1.000
_cell.angle_alpha   90.00
_cell.angle_beta   90.00
_cell.angle_gamma   90.00
#
_symmetry.space_group_name_H-M   'P 1'
#
loop_
_entity.id
_entity.type
_entity.pdbx_description
1 polymer ?
#
loop_
_entity_poly.entity_id
_entity_poly.type
_entity_poly.pdbx_seq_one_letter_code
_entity_poly.pdbx_strand_id
1 'polypeptide(L)'
;MKKIFCYLLLSCVFLMLVACGKPDSQKAFEERFKEFNSLITEQVQNADEGSKKLAEIISKATFKVNKVEEKGDSSELNVTVKAINLEKYINEYVTAVTEKYGENIPADKQEEFNKFSVDFFSNIVNDKNVEYVETEVNVQMQKVEGEWKITNPNELVSAILGGAGNLIGL
;
A
#
# COMPACT_ATOMS: atom_id res chain seq x y z
N MET A 1 20.74 -3.32 51.99
CA MET A 1 19.87 -4.35 51.39
C MET A 1 18.72 -3.75 50.52
N LYS A 2 17.99 -2.69 50.94
CA LYS A 2 16.89 -2.11 50.16
C LYS A 2 17.29 -1.51 48.79
N LYS A 3 18.50 -0.92 48.66
CA LYS A 3 18.97 -0.31 47.40
C LYS A 3 19.35 -1.33 46.34
N ILE A 4 19.88 -2.48 46.72
CA ILE A 4 20.28 -3.56 45.80
C ILE A 4 19.03 -4.23 45.20
N PHE A 5 17.97 -4.37 46.00
CA PHE A 5 16.69 -4.94 45.53
C PHE A 5 15.99 -4.05 44.48
N CYS A 6 16.12 -2.72 44.62
CA CYS A 6 15.55 -1.78 43.65
C CYS A 6 16.30 -1.82 42.31
N TYR A 7 17.63 -1.98 42.30
CA TYR A 7 18.42 -2.13 41.07
C TYR A 7 18.16 -3.46 40.38
N LEU A 8 17.91 -4.53 41.14
CA LEU A 8 17.57 -5.84 40.58
C LEU A 8 16.19 -5.85 39.94
N LEU A 9 15.19 -5.16 40.51
CA LEU A 9 13.86 -4.95 39.92
C LEU A 9 13.91 -4.07 38.69
N LEU A 10 14.72 -3.00 38.69
CA LEU A 10 14.89 -2.13 37.53
C LEU A 10 15.58 -2.85 36.36
N SER A 11 16.55 -3.74 36.65
CA SER A 11 17.23 -4.54 35.63
C SER A 11 16.30 -5.61 35.02
N CYS A 12 15.39 -6.18 35.78
CA CYS A 12 14.39 -7.14 35.27
C CYS A 12 13.37 -6.47 34.34
N VAL A 13 12.97 -5.22 34.60
CA VAL A 13 12.07 -4.46 33.71
C VAL A 13 12.79 -4.10 32.40
N PHE A 14 14.10 -3.83 32.44
CA PHE A 14 14.88 -3.57 31.22
C PHE A 14 15.15 -4.83 30.37
N LEU A 15 15.24 -6.01 31.01
CA LEU A 15 15.41 -7.30 30.30
C LEU A 15 14.17 -7.81 29.63
N MET A 16 12.97 -7.35 30.02
CA MET A 16 11.71 -7.66 29.30
C MET A 16 11.54 -6.87 27.99
N LEU A 17 12.36 -5.85 27.73
CA LEU A 17 12.32 -5.06 26.50
C LEU A 17 13.22 -5.61 25.38
N VAL A 18 13.96 -6.69 25.59
CA VAL A 18 14.93 -7.23 24.61
C VAL A 18 14.56 -8.62 24.09
N ALA A 19 13.42 -9.19 24.50
CA ALA A 19 12.90 -10.44 23.93
C ALA A 19 11.91 -10.12 22.79
N CYS A 20 12.32 -9.28 21.83
CA CYS A 20 11.37 -8.81 20.83
C CYS A 20 11.77 -9.27 19.43
N GLY A 21 11.26 -10.43 19.04
CA GLY A 21 10.82 -10.62 17.65
C GLY A 21 9.67 -9.62 17.35
N LYS A 22 9.45 -9.29 16.08
CA LYS A 22 8.30 -8.47 15.68
C LYS A 22 7.01 -9.03 16.27
N PRO A 23 6.07 -8.19 16.74
CA PRO A 23 4.74 -8.63 17.16
C PRO A 23 4.07 -9.49 16.07
N ASP A 24 3.20 -10.41 16.48
CA ASP A 24 2.58 -11.33 15.51
C ASP A 24 1.61 -10.60 14.56
N SER A 25 0.94 -9.56 15.04
CA SER A 25 0.15 -8.66 14.20
C SER A 25 1.00 -7.95 13.13
N GLN A 26 2.23 -7.54 13.48
CA GLN A 26 3.12 -6.93 12.50
C GLN A 26 3.56 -7.93 11.42
N LYS A 27 3.90 -9.16 11.81
CA LYS A 27 4.27 -10.20 10.84
C LYS A 27 3.11 -10.48 9.88
N ALA A 28 1.90 -10.64 10.43
CA ALA A 28 0.69 -10.87 9.64
C ALA A 28 0.41 -9.71 8.68
N PHE A 29 0.57 -8.45 9.12
CA PHE A 29 0.45 -7.28 8.25
C PHE A 29 1.47 -7.31 7.10
N GLU A 30 2.75 -7.57 7.40
CA GLU A 30 3.82 -7.64 6.40
C GLU A 30 3.57 -8.74 5.36
N GLU A 31 3.03 -9.89 5.77
CA GLU A 31 2.63 -10.98 4.88
C GLU A 31 1.45 -10.57 3.99
N ARG A 32 0.38 -10.01 4.58
CA ARG A 32 -0.79 -9.53 3.82
C ARG A 32 -0.45 -8.45 2.80
N PHE A 33 0.45 -7.54 3.14
CA PHE A 33 0.91 -6.52 2.19
C PHE A 33 1.64 -7.13 0.99
N LYS A 34 2.48 -8.14 1.21
CA LYS A 34 3.15 -8.88 0.13
C LYS A 34 2.16 -9.67 -0.73
N GLU A 35 1.21 -10.36 -0.09
CA GLU A 35 0.14 -11.09 -0.78
C GLU A 35 -0.68 -10.15 -1.68
N PHE A 36 -1.04 -8.97 -1.19
CA PHE A 36 -1.77 -7.96 -1.96
C PHE A 36 -1.04 -7.58 -3.25
N ASN A 37 0.26 -7.31 -3.17
CA ASN A 37 1.07 -6.98 -4.35
C ASN A 37 1.13 -8.14 -5.37
N SER A 38 1.18 -9.38 -4.89
CA SER A 38 1.15 -10.58 -5.75
C SER A 38 -0.22 -10.75 -6.42
N LEU A 39 -1.30 -10.61 -5.64
CA LEU A 39 -2.68 -10.76 -6.12
C LEU A 39 -3.03 -9.74 -7.20
N ILE A 40 -2.62 -8.48 -7.05
CA ILE A 40 -2.84 -7.46 -8.09
C ILE A 40 -2.21 -7.88 -9.41
N THR A 41 -0.97 -8.38 -9.37
CA THR A 41 -0.25 -8.82 -10.58
C THR A 41 -0.89 -10.06 -11.20
N GLU A 42 -1.37 -11.00 -10.38
CA GLU A 42 -2.04 -12.22 -10.85
C GLU A 42 -3.40 -11.93 -11.50
N GLN A 43 -4.20 -11.05 -10.89
CA GLN A 43 -5.55 -10.73 -11.39
C GLN A 43 -5.55 -10.09 -12.78
N VAL A 44 -4.48 -9.40 -13.15
CA VAL A 44 -4.38 -8.73 -14.45
C VAL A 44 -3.66 -9.56 -15.52
N GLN A 45 -3.30 -10.83 -15.25
CA GLN A 45 -2.57 -11.65 -16.24
C GLN A 45 -3.29 -11.74 -17.59
N ASN A 46 -4.62 -11.81 -17.60
CA ASN A 46 -5.46 -11.89 -18.79
C ASN A 46 -6.07 -10.53 -19.18
N ALA A 47 -5.70 -9.44 -18.52
CA ALA A 47 -6.17 -8.10 -18.85
C ALA A 47 -5.38 -7.50 -20.04
N ASP A 48 -5.83 -6.35 -20.51
CA ASP A 48 -5.09 -5.59 -21.50
C ASP A 48 -3.75 -5.08 -20.97
N GLU A 49 -2.84 -4.71 -21.86
CA GLU A 49 -1.48 -4.30 -21.49
C GLU A 49 -1.46 -3.00 -20.67
N GLY A 50 -2.42 -2.09 -20.87
CA GLY A 50 -2.55 -0.87 -20.05
C GLY A 50 -2.87 -1.20 -18.58
N SER A 51 -3.82 -2.12 -18.36
CA SER A 51 -4.18 -2.63 -17.04
C SER A 51 -2.99 -3.33 -16.35
N LYS A 52 -2.20 -4.10 -17.10
CA LYS A 52 -0.97 -4.73 -16.57
C LYS A 52 0.06 -3.68 -16.13
N LYS A 53 0.23 -2.61 -16.92
CA LYS A 53 1.14 -1.51 -16.56
C LYS A 53 0.66 -0.74 -15.32
N LEU A 54 -0.64 -0.53 -15.19
CA LEU A 54 -1.23 0.06 -13.99
C LEU A 54 -0.98 -0.82 -12.74
N ALA A 55 -1.18 -2.13 -12.86
CA ALA A 55 -0.87 -3.07 -11.79
C ALA A 55 0.62 -3.07 -11.40
N GLU A 56 1.51 -2.94 -12.38
CA GLU A 56 2.96 -2.79 -12.15
C GLU A 56 3.27 -1.51 -11.36
N ILE A 57 2.61 -0.39 -11.65
CA ILE A 57 2.74 0.87 -10.90
C ILE A 57 2.32 0.65 -9.44
N ILE A 58 1.14 0.06 -9.21
CA ILE A 58 0.60 -0.19 -7.87
C ILE A 58 1.50 -1.14 -7.07
N SER A 59 2.05 -2.17 -7.70
CA SER A 59 2.94 -3.16 -7.06
C SER A 59 4.28 -2.58 -6.58
N LYS A 60 4.64 -1.37 -7.02
CA LYS A 60 5.83 -0.66 -6.51
C LYS A 60 5.62 -0.01 -5.15
N ALA A 61 4.42 -0.08 -4.59
CA ALA A 61 4.17 0.42 -3.24
C ALA A 61 5.00 -0.35 -2.21
N THR A 62 5.57 0.41 -1.28
CA THR A 62 6.36 -0.10 -0.17
C THR A 62 5.82 0.45 1.14
N PHE A 63 6.21 -0.15 2.26
CA PHE A 63 5.77 0.31 3.56
C PHE A 63 6.90 0.30 4.58
N LYS A 64 6.69 1.08 5.65
CA LYS A 64 7.49 1.07 6.87
C LYS A 64 6.54 1.08 8.06
N VAL A 65 6.66 0.09 8.95
CA VAL A 65 5.95 0.10 10.23
C VAL A 65 6.70 1.02 11.19
N ASN A 66 6.04 2.06 11.66
CA ASN A 66 6.62 3.05 12.57
C ASN A 66 6.39 2.66 14.03
N LYS A 67 5.19 2.14 14.35
CA LYS A 67 4.78 1.75 15.70
C LYS A 67 3.79 0.60 15.64
N VAL A 68 3.81 -0.25 16.66
CA VAL A 68 2.81 -1.31 16.88
C VAL A 68 2.35 -1.25 18.33
N GLU A 69 1.05 -1.27 18.53
CA GLU A 69 0.40 -1.44 19.83
C GLU A 69 -0.49 -2.68 19.78
N GLU A 70 0.06 -3.82 20.23
CA GLU A 70 -0.68 -5.09 20.31
C GLU A 70 -1.19 -5.32 21.74
N LYS A 71 -2.50 -5.56 21.92
CA LYS A 71 -3.16 -5.79 23.21
C LYS A 71 -4.15 -6.97 23.07
N GLY A 72 -3.71 -8.14 23.50
CA GLY A 72 -4.53 -9.36 23.37
C GLY A 72 -4.84 -9.68 21.91
N ASP A 73 -6.12 -9.68 21.54
CA ASP A 73 -6.59 -9.98 20.19
C ASP A 73 -6.79 -8.74 19.31
N SER A 74 -6.35 -7.56 19.76
CA SER A 74 -6.43 -6.30 19.02
C SER A 74 -5.05 -5.70 18.84
N SER A 75 -4.81 -5.08 17.68
CA SER A 75 -3.57 -4.37 17.40
C SER A 75 -3.82 -3.13 16.54
N GLU A 76 -3.05 -2.09 16.78
CA GLU A 76 -2.97 -0.89 15.95
C GLU A 76 -1.54 -0.71 15.48
N LEU A 77 -1.36 -0.58 14.16
CA LEU A 77 -0.07 -0.34 13.53
C LEU A 77 -0.09 1.05 12.88
N ASN A 78 0.84 1.92 13.26
CA ASN A 78 1.11 3.13 12.49
C ASN A 78 2.12 2.78 11.39
N VAL A 79 1.71 2.98 10.14
CA VAL A 79 2.45 2.55 8.95
C VAL A 79 2.59 3.72 7.99
N THR A 80 3.81 3.98 7.52
CA THR A 80 4.04 4.87 6.37
C THR A 80 4.05 4.01 5.11
N VAL A 81 3.12 4.28 4.20
CA VAL A 81 3.08 3.69 2.85
C VAL A 81 3.70 4.69 1.88
N LYS A 82 4.66 4.22 1.07
CA LYS A 82 5.24 4.97 -0.03
C LYS A 82 4.79 4.36 -1.34
N ALA A 83 4.03 5.10 -2.13
CA ALA A 83 3.49 4.67 -3.42
C ALA A 83 3.75 5.73 -4.50
N ILE A 84 3.70 5.33 -5.77
CA ILE A 84 3.70 6.29 -6.87
C ILE A 84 2.43 7.15 -6.73
N ASN A 85 2.54 8.47 -6.93
CA ASN A 85 1.43 9.42 -6.86
C ASN A 85 0.42 9.18 -8.00
N LEU A 86 -0.33 8.08 -7.85
CA LEU A 86 -1.24 7.61 -8.91
C LEU A 86 -2.41 8.56 -9.11
N GLU A 87 -2.86 9.28 -8.07
CA GLU A 87 -3.88 10.32 -8.21
C GLU A 87 -3.48 11.38 -9.24
N LYS A 88 -2.25 11.89 -9.14
CA LYS A 88 -1.69 12.86 -10.11
C LYS A 88 -1.67 12.28 -11.51
N TYR A 89 -1.11 11.08 -11.67
CA TYR A 89 -0.93 10.47 -13.00
C TYR A 89 -2.26 10.06 -13.66
N ILE A 90 -3.26 9.66 -12.89
CA ILE A 90 -4.60 9.40 -13.43
C ILE A 90 -5.24 10.72 -13.92
N ASN A 91 -5.11 11.81 -13.18
CA ASN A 91 -5.60 13.12 -13.60
C ASN A 91 -4.91 13.60 -14.88
N GLU A 92 -3.60 13.43 -15.00
CA GLU A 92 -2.83 13.72 -16.20
C GLU A 92 -3.27 12.84 -17.37
N TYR A 93 -3.49 11.54 -17.13
CA TYR A 93 -3.99 10.60 -18.14
C TYR A 93 -5.37 11.00 -18.67
N VAL A 94 -6.32 11.27 -17.77
CA VAL A 94 -7.68 11.69 -18.14
C VAL A 94 -7.65 12.97 -18.94
N THR A 95 -6.83 13.95 -18.56
CA THR A 95 -6.64 15.21 -19.30
C THR A 95 -6.12 14.93 -20.70
N ALA A 96 -5.05 14.15 -20.85
CA ALA A 96 -4.45 13.83 -22.13
C ALA A 96 -5.38 13.01 -23.05
N VAL A 97 -6.19 12.10 -22.48
CA VAL A 97 -7.22 11.36 -23.22
C VAL A 97 -8.31 12.30 -23.73
N THR A 98 -8.79 13.18 -22.85
CA THR A 98 -9.85 14.14 -23.21
C THR A 98 -9.39 15.12 -24.29
N GLU A 99 -8.17 15.63 -24.18
CA GLU A 99 -7.58 16.53 -25.19
C GLU A 99 -7.41 15.84 -26.56
N LYS A 100 -7.01 14.56 -26.55
CA LYS A 100 -6.71 13.82 -27.79
C LYS A 100 -7.93 13.22 -28.46
N TYR A 101 -8.90 12.71 -27.69
CA TYR A 101 -10.02 11.92 -28.18
C TYR A 101 -11.39 12.55 -27.89
N GLY A 102 -11.45 13.59 -27.05
CA GLY A 102 -12.71 14.15 -26.56
C GLY A 102 -13.32 13.31 -25.44
N GLU A 103 -14.60 13.58 -25.12
CA GLU A 103 -15.33 12.86 -24.07
C GLU A 103 -15.67 11.40 -24.45
N ASN A 104 -15.70 11.09 -25.73
CA ASN A 104 -16.01 9.74 -26.23
C ASN A 104 -14.92 9.28 -27.20
N ILE A 105 -14.34 8.13 -26.93
CA ILE A 105 -13.33 7.54 -27.82
C ILE A 105 -14.04 6.97 -29.05
N PRO A 106 -13.74 7.46 -30.26
CA PRO A 106 -14.33 6.94 -31.49
C PRO A 106 -13.99 5.46 -31.70
N ALA A 107 -14.93 4.67 -32.21
CA ALA A 107 -14.74 3.23 -32.38
C ALA A 107 -13.56 2.88 -33.31
N ASP A 108 -13.30 3.72 -34.32
CA ASP A 108 -12.17 3.59 -35.24
C ASP A 108 -10.84 4.01 -34.65
N LYS A 109 -10.83 4.58 -33.43
CA LYS A 109 -9.64 5.01 -32.66
C LYS A 109 -9.29 4.09 -31.51
N GLN A 110 -10.00 3.00 -31.32
CA GLN A 110 -9.82 2.12 -30.15
C GLN A 110 -8.40 1.53 -30.05
N GLU A 111 -7.81 1.12 -31.18
CA GLU A 111 -6.44 0.59 -31.20
C GLU A 111 -5.41 1.67 -30.87
N GLU A 112 -5.57 2.88 -31.41
CA GLU A 112 -4.72 4.03 -31.11
C GLU A 112 -4.81 4.41 -29.63
N PHE A 113 -6.02 4.40 -29.07
CA PHE A 113 -6.27 4.65 -27.64
C PHE A 113 -5.60 3.59 -26.75
N ASN A 114 -5.75 2.31 -27.08
CA ASN A 114 -5.10 1.23 -26.33
C ASN A 114 -3.58 1.40 -26.33
N LYS A 115 -2.99 1.70 -27.48
CA LYS A 115 -1.55 1.97 -27.57
C LYS A 115 -1.16 3.19 -26.75
N PHE A 116 -1.91 4.28 -26.82
CA PHE A 116 -1.67 5.48 -26.02
C PHE A 116 -1.66 5.17 -24.51
N SER A 117 -2.63 4.38 -24.03
CA SER A 117 -2.73 3.98 -22.63
C SER A 117 -1.50 3.17 -22.18
N VAL A 118 -1.09 2.20 -23.01
CA VAL A 118 0.10 1.38 -22.73
C VAL A 118 1.35 2.26 -22.68
N ASP A 119 1.55 3.15 -23.64
CA ASP A 119 2.69 4.04 -23.72
C ASP A 119 2.73 5.00 -22.52
N PHE A 120 1.58 5.57 -22.12
CA PHE A 120 1.45 6.47 -21.00
C PHE A 120 1.89 5.80 -19.68
N PHE A 121 1.30 4.66 -19.33
CA PHE A 121 1.64 3.94 -18.09
C PHE A 121 3.03 3.33 -18.12
N SER A 122 3.52 2.91 -19.29
CA SER A 122 4.90 2.43 -19.45
C SER A 122 5.93 3.52 -19.19
N ASN A 123 5.65 4.75 -19.60
CA ASN A 123 6.52 5.90 -19.30
C ASN A 123 6.63 6.14 -17.80
N ILE A 124 5.52 6.05 -17.05
CA ILE A 124 5.53 6.18 -15.58
C ILE A 124 6.36 5.07 -14.94
N VAL A 125 6.17 3.83 -15.38
CA VAL A 125 6.93 2.66 -14.86
C VAL A 125 8.44 2.84 -15.04
N ASN A 126 8.86 3.41 -16.18
CA ASN A 126 10.26 3.52 -16.56
C ASN A 126 10.92 4.85 -16.16
N ASP A 127 10.14 5.83 -15.69
CA ASP A 127 10.67 7.12 -15.27
C ASP A 127 11.45 6.99 -13.97
N LYS A 128 12.73 7.36 -14.01
CA LYS A 128 13.60 7.39 -12.82
C LYS A 128 13.23 8.52 -11.84
N ASN A 129 12.50 9.53 -12.32
CA ASN A 129 12.07 10.68 -11.55
C ASN A 129 10.58 10.62 -11.22
N VAL A 130 9.97 9.42 -11.30
CA VAL A 130 8.55 9.24 -10.96
C VAL A 130 8.27 9.79 -9.56
N GLU A 131 7.16 10.53 -9.44
CA GLU A 131 6.77 11.12 -8.17
C GLU A 131 6.15 10.08 -7.25
N TYR A 132 6.64 10.04 -6.01
CA TYR A 132 6.07 9.23 -4.93
C TYR A 132 5.35 10.11 -3.93
N VAL A 133 4.34 9.54 -3.30
CA VAL A 133 3.68 10.08 -2.11
C VAL A 133 3.90 9.14 -0.93
N GLU A 134 4.12 9.73 0.25
CA GLU A 134 4.20 9.00 1.52
C GLU A 134 2.97 9.34 2.37
N THR A 135 2.21 8.33 2.76
CA THR A 135 0.97 8.48 3.52
C THR A 135 1.09 7.68 4.82
N GLU A 136 0.87 8.34 5.96
CA GLU A 136 0.74 7.64 7.24
C GLU A 136 -0.68 7.11 7.40
N VAL A 137 -0.79 5.83 7.77
CA VAL A 137 -2.06 5.13 7.98
C VAL A 137 -2.02 4.41 9.32
N ASN A 138 -3.11 4.50 10.08
CA ASN A 138 -3.32 3.69 11.27
C ASN A 138 -4.11 2.43 10.88
N VAL A 139 -3.41 1.30 10.78
CA VAL A 139 -3.99 0.01 10.42
C VAL A 139 -4.49 -0.68 11.69
N GLN A 140 -5.80 -0.93 11.76
CA GLN A 140 -6.40 -1.70 12.83
C GLN A 140 -6.47 -3.17 12.45
N MET A 141 -6.04 -4.03 13.36
CA MET A 141 -6.08 -5.48 13.19
C MET A 141 -6.77 -6.15 14.36
N GLN A 142 -7.48 -7.23 14.09
CA GLN A 142 -8.11 -8.07 15.10
C GLN A 142 -7.82 -9.54 14.81
N LYS A 143 -7.57 -10.30 15.87
CA LYS A 143 -7.38 -11.74 15.80
C LYS A 143 -8.74 -12.43 15.78
N VAL A 144 -9.04 -13.12 14.68
CA VAL A 144 -10.29 -13.85 14.46
C VAL A 144 -9.92 -15.28 14.15
N GLU A 145 -10.40 -16.24 14.96
CA GLU A 145 -10.09 -17.66 14.81
C GLU A 145 -8.59 -17.98 14.80
N GLY A 146 -7.81 -17.19 15.56
CA GLY A 146 -6.34 -17.36 15.65
C GLY A 146 -5.54 -16.59 14.60
N GLU A 147 -6.17 -15.99 13.60
CA GLU A 147 -5.53 -15.23 12.53
C GLU A 147 -5.73 -13.73 12.68
N TRP A 148 -4.68 -12.93 12.45
CA TRP A 148 -4.77 -11.48 12.40
C TRP A 148 -5.40 -11.00 11.08
N LYS A 149 -6.45 -10.18 11.18
CA LYS A 149 -7.17 -9.60 10.03
C LYS A 149 -7.21 -8.07 10.14
N ILE A 150 -7.02 -7.38 9.02
CA ILE A 150 -7.18 -5.92 8.94
C ILE A 150 -8.68 -5.60 8.96
N THR A 151 -9.08 -4.67 9.83
CA THR A 151 -10.50 -4.30 10.03
C THR A 151 -10.89 -2.97 9.37
N ASN A 152 -9.91 -2.12 9.03
CA ASN A 152 -10.12 -0.83 8.36
C ASN A 152 -9.25 -0.72 7.08
N PRO A 153 -9.50 -1.50 6.03
CA PRO A 153 -8.61 -1.58 4.87
C PRO A 153 -8.62 -0.34 3.96
N ASN A 154 -9.67 0.48 3.97
CA ASN A 154 -9.87 1.54 2.97
C ASN A 154 -8.73 2.58 2.93
N GLU A 155 -8.31 3.08 4.09
CA GLU A 155 -7.20 4.05 4.17
C GLU A 155 -5.88 3.44 3.67
N LEU A 156 -5.63 2.17 4.03
CA LEU A 156 -4.45 1.44 3.58
C LEU A 156 -4.48 1.25 2.05
N VAL A 157 -5.61 0.84 1.50
CA VAL A 157 -5.77 0.66 0.04
C VAL A 157 -5.60 2.00 -0.67
N SER A 158 -6.21 3.08 -0.18
CA SER A 158 -6.04 4.42 -0.75
C SER A 158 -4.57 4.86 -0.74
N ALA A 159 -3.84 4.59 0.35
CA ALA A 159 -2.41 4.89 0.45
C ALA A 159 -1.58 4.07 -0.56
N ILE A 160 -1.88 2.77 -0.73
CA ILE A 160 -1.22 1.89 -1.71
C ILE A 160 -1.48 2.38 -3.15
N LEU A 161 -2.66 2.93 -3.40
CA LEU A 161 -3.04 3.54 -4.68
C LEU A 161 -2.50 4.98 -4.85
N GLY A 162 -1.58 5.42 -3.99
CA GLY A 162 -0.97 6.74 -4.10
C GLY A 162 -1.97 7.90 -4.12
N GLY A 163 -3.02 7.83 -3.29
CA GLY A 163 -4.08 8.83 -3.18
C GLY A 163 -5.26 8.61 -4.13
N ALA A 164 -5.14 7.77 -5.15
CA ALA A 164 -6.20 7.56 -6.13
C ALA A 164 -7.45 6.85 -5.58
N GLY A 165 -7.43 6.37 -4.34
CA GLY A 165 -8.61 5.79 -3.68
C GLY A 165 -9.83 6.69 -3.71
N ASN A 166 -9.65 8.00 -3.54
CA ASN A 166 -10.73 8.99 -3.60
C ASN A 166 -11.42 9.06 -4.98
N LEU A 167 -10.69 8.73 -6.06
CA LEU A 167 -11.23 8.74 -7.43
C LEU A 167 -12.17 7.56 -7.70
N ILE A 168 -12.08 6.51 -6.90
CA ILE A 168 -12.89 5.29 -7.02
C ILE A 168 -13.84 5.06 -5.84
N GLY A 169 -13.98 6.07 -4.95
CA GLY A 169 -14.95 6.07 -3.86
C GLY A 169 -14.56 5.17 -2.65
N LEU A 170 -13.26 5.01 -2.39
CA LEU A 170 -12.68 4.33 -1.21
C LEU A 170 -12.47 5.31 -0.05
#